data_83dd6d0a2a11c297e307e8f8fa16b9e7
#
_entry.id   83dd6d0a2a11c297e307e8f8fa16b9e7
#
_cell.length_a   1.000
_cell.length_b   1.000
_cell.length_c   1.000
_cell.angle_alpha   90.00
_cell.angle_beta   90.00
_cell.angle_gamma   90.00
#
_symmetry.space_group_name_H-M   'P 1'
#
loop_
_entity.id
_entity.type
_entity.pdbx_description
1 polymer ?
#
loop_
_entity_poly.entity_id
_entity_poly.type
_entity_poly.pdbx_seq_one_letter_code
_entity_poly.pdbx_strand_id
1 'polypeptide(L)'
;MSARENREFDVIVYGASGFTGRLVAEYLQTAYGQGDDAPKWAVAARSAEKMTAVLAEMGLPADTPVIVADADEPETIADMAKRTRVVLTTVGPYQLYGEPLVAACAEHGTNYVDLCGEPAWMRQMIDKYDAAAKASGARIVFSTGFDSIPFDLGVLMLQKECVARFGKPAPRIKGRVRAMQGTFSGGTAASLKATMAAAAKDPAVLGYLVNPFSLANGFEGPAQPKGNKPEHDDALGSWAAPFIMAPINTKNVHRTNALLGHAYGQDFVYDEMMLTGPGEKGEAIAKHLATTDMMGGEGGPKPGEGPSKEERENGFYDVLFIAEMPDGEMQKYGVKGDKDPGYGSTSKMIAESALCLVQDVPEGAGGITTPGAVLGEHLVKRLVARAGLSFAAE
;
A
#
# COMPACT_ATOMS: atom_id res chain seq x y z
N MET A 1 26.99 -9.99 -10.29
CA MET A 1 25.64 -9.70 -10.84
C MET A 1 24.71 -10.83 -10.45
N SER A 2 23.62 -10.52 -9.76
CA SER A 2 22.61 -11.54 -9.41
C SER A 2 21.93 -12.05 -10.69
N ALA A 3 21.46 -13.32 -10.71
CA ALA A 3 20.69 -13.84 -11.86
C ALA A 3 19.48 -12.95 -12.24
N ARG A 4 19.04 -12.09 -11.33
CA ARG A 4 17.95 -11.15 -11.49
C ARG A 4 18.27 -9.97 -12.42
N GLU A 5 19.53 -9.54 -12.49
CA GLU A 5 19.94 -8.36 -13.29
C GLU A 5 19.88 -8.61 -14.80
N ASN A 6 19.90 -9.89 -15.23
CA ASN A 6 19.84 -10.28 -16.63
C ASN A 6 18.43 -10.65 -17.11
N ARG A 7 17.39 -10.33 -16.35
CA ARG A 7 16.01 -10.61 -16.76
C ARG A 7 15.54 -9.67 -17.86
N GLU A 8 14.60 -10.18 -18.67
CA GLU A 8 14.08 -9.51 -19.85
C GLU A 8 13.44 -8.14 -19.52
N PHE A 9 12.69 -8.09 -18.39
CA PHE A 9 11.98 -6.89 -17.94
C PHE A 9 12.42 -6.46 -16.55
N ASP A 10 12.40 -5.15 -16.33
CA ASP A 10 12.50 -4.56 -15.00
C ASP A 10 11.20 -4.74 -14.21
N VAL A 11 10.06 -4.46 -14.85
CA VAL A 11 8.73 -4.54 -14.24
C VAL A 11 7.74 -5.22 -15.18
N ILE A 12 6.94 -6.16 -14.68
CA ILE A 12 5.73 -6.64 -15.35
C ILE A 12 4.51 -6.20 -14.55
N VAL A 13 3.57 -5.50 -15.21
CA VAL A 13 2.28 -5.08 -14.64
C VAL A 13 1.26 -6.20 -14.84
N TYR A 14 1.00 -7.00 -13.81
CA TYR A 14 0.01 -8.07 -13.84
C TYR A 14 -1.37 -7.55 -13.43
N GLY A 15 -2.37 -7.81 -14.28
CA GLY A 15 -3.71 -7.24 -14.14
C GLY A 15 -3.91 -5.93 -14.90
N ALA A 16 -3.08 -5.66 -15.92
CA ALA A 16 -3.11 -4.42 -16.70
C ALA A 16 -4.42 -4.19 -17.47
N SER A 17 -5.27 -5.19 -17.66
CA SER A 17 -6.61 -5.03 -18.24
C SER A 17 -7.65 -4.50 -17.26
N GLY A 18 -7.39 -4.54 -15.93
CA GLY A 18 -8.25 -4.00 -14.88
C GLY A 18 -8.13 -2.49 -14.73
N PHE A 19 -9.05 -1.89 -13.97
CA PHE A 19 -9.11 -0.44 -13.76
C PHE A 19 -7.77 0.15 -13.29
N THR A 20 -7.25 -0.32 -12.17
CA THR A 20 -5.99 0.20 -11.59
C THR A 20 -4.77 -0.15 -12.44
N GLY A 21 -4.72 -1.36 -13.01
CA GLY A 21 -3.61 -1.80 -13.85
C GLY A 21 -3.45 -0.96 -15.12
N ARG A 22 -4.57 -0.51 -15.72
CA ARG A 22 -4.58 0.46 -16.84
C ARG A 22 -3.90 1.77 -16.43
N LEU A 23 -4.22 2.31 -15.26
CA LEU A 23 -3.64 3.56 -14.77
C LEU A 23 -2.14 3.43 -14.49
N VAL A 24 -1.69 2.26 -14.00
CA VAL A 24 -0.26 1.97 -13.82
C VAL A 24 0.47 1.94 -15.16
N ALA A 25 -0.08 1.25 -16.18
CA ALA A 25 0.51 1.19 -17.50
C ALA A 25 0.54 2.58 -18.19
N GLU A 26 -0.54 3.36 -18.06
CA GLU A 26 -0.59 4.75 -18.53
C GLU A 26 0.49 5.61 -17.85
N TYR A 27 0.65 5.47 -16.55
CA TYR A 27 1.68 6.20 -15.80
C TYR A 27 3.10 5.82 -16.23
N LEU A 28 3.41 4.53 -16.35
CA LEU A 28 4.73 4.07 -16.79
C LEU A 28 5.05 4.61 -18.19
N GLN A 29 4.11 4.56 -19.13
CA GLN A 29 4.28 5.11 -20.46
C GLN A 29 4.50 6.62 -20.44
N THR A 30 3.68 7.35 -19.67
CA THR A 30 3.74 8.82 -19.66
C THR A 30 4.99 9.34 -18.96
N ALA A 31 5.39 8.71 -17.83
CA ALA A 31 6.51 9.15 -17.02
C ALA A 31 7.88 8.69 -17.53
N TYR A 32 7.93 7.53 -18.20
CA TYR A 32 9.19 6.87 -18.57
C TYR A 32 9.28 6.53 -20.08
N GLY A 33 8.15 6.26 -20.73
CA GLY A 33 8.16 5.78 -22.12
C GLY A 33 8.72 4.36 -22.27
N GLN A 34 9.27 4.07 -23.46
CA GLN A 34 9.89 2.81 -23.87
C GLN A 34 11.15 3.09 -24.71
N GLY A 35 12.09 3.86 -24.21
CA GLY A 35 13.38 4.13 -24.86
C GLY A 35 14.51 3.28 -24.29
N ASP A 36 15.70 3.37 -24.88
CA ASP A 36 16.87 2.60 -24.45
C ASP A 36 17.27 2.87 -22.97
N ASP A 37 17.04 4.10 -22.50
CA ASP A 37 17.32 4.52 -21.12
C ASP A 37 16.10 4.38 -20.18
N ALA A 38 14.93 3.97 -20.72
CA ALA A 38 13.72 3.76 -19.94
C ALA A 38 13.75 2.40 -19.23
N PRO A 39 13.03 2.25 -18.09
CA PRO A 39 12.79 0.93 -17.52
C PRO A 39 12.13 0.02 -18.53
N LYS A 40 12.63 -1.21 -18.69
CA LYS A 40 12.01 -2.23 -19.53
C LYS A 40 10.76 -2.77 -18.82
N TRP A 41 9.60 -2.45 -19.34
CA TRP A 41 8.35 -2.91 -18.73
C TRP A 41 7.44 -3.63 -19.73
N ALA A 42 6.60 -4.51 -19.21
CA ALA A 42 5.59 -5.25 -19.95
C ALA A 42 4.28 -5.26 -19.18
N VAL A 43 3.19 -5.59 -19.86
CA VAL A 43 1.89 -5.87 -19.24
C VAL A 43 1.61 -7.36 -19.25
N ALA A 44 0.86 -7.84 -18.24
CA ALA A 44 0.43 -9.22 -18.21
C ALA A 44 -1.07 -9.34 -17.93
N ALA A 45 -1.72 -10.28 -18.63
CA ALA A 45 -3.14 -10.58 -18.53
C ALA A 45 -3.42 -12.01 -18.99
N ARG A 46 -4.63 -12.52 -18.68
CA ARG A 46 -5.06 -13.87 -19.08
C ARG A 46 -5.23 -14.08 -20.60
N SER A 47 -5.46 -13.01 -21.35
CA SER A 47 -5.66 -13.06 -22.81
C SER A 47 -4.86 -11.97 -23.47
N ALA A 48 -3.92 -12.34 -24.36
CA ALA A 48 -3.14 -11.42 -25.15
C ALA A 48 -4.02 -10.59 -26.10
N GLU A 49 -5.00 -11.21 -26.74
CA GLU A 49 -5.94 -10.53 -27.65
C GLU A 49 -6.71 -9.41 -26.95
N LYS A 50 -7.31 -9.71 -25.77
CA LYS A 50 -8.01 -8.71 -24.97
C LYS A 50 -7.07 -7.61 -24.49
N MET A 51 -5.85 -7.97 -24.12
CA MET A 51 -4.87 -6.98 -23.66
C MET A 51 -4.44 -6.05 -24.77
N THR A 52 -4.22 -6.55 -25.99
CA THR A 52 -3.90 -5.73 -27.17
C THR A 52 -5.03 -4.73 -27.46
N ALA A 53 -6.29 -5.16 -27.36
CA ALA A 53 -7.44 -4.26 -27.52
C ALA A 53 -7.44 -3.16 -26.43
N VAL A 54 -7.15 -3.53 -25.17
CA VAL A 54 -7.04 -2.58 -24.06
C VAL A 54 -5.91 -1.57 -24.26
N LEU A 55 -4.74 -2.00 -24.73
CA LEU A 55 -3.62 -1.11 -25.06
C LEU A 55 -4.00 -0.08 -26.15
N ALA A 56 -4.70 -0.54 -27.17
CA ALA A 56 -5.20 0.36 -28.22
C ALA A 56 -6.22 1.38 -27.71
N GLU A 57 -7.17 0.96 -26.86
CA GLU A 57 -8.12 1.86 -26.18
C GLU A 57 -7.42 2.93 -25.34
N MET A 58 -6.30 2.58 -24.70
CA MET A 58 -5.50 3.48 -23.89
C MET A 58 -4.56 4.38 -24.68
N GLY A 59 -4.43 4.16 -25.99
CA GLY A 59 -3.46 4.85 -26.84
C GLY A 59 -2.00 4.53 -26.51
N LEU A 60 -1.75 3.35 -25.93
CA LEU A 60 -0.40 2.86 -25.66
C LEU A 60 0.25 2.30 -26.95
N PRO A 61 1.59 2.28 -27.04
CA PRO A 61 2.30 1.75 -28.20
C PRO A 61 1.88 0.31 -28.53
N ALA A 62 1.66 0.03 -29.81
CA ALA A 62 1.23 -1.30 -30.28
C ALA A 62 2.27 -2.40 -30.05
N ASP A 63 3.52 -2.03 -29.86
CA ASP A 63 4.65 -2.90 -29.56
C ASP A 63 4.91 -3.08 -28.05
N THR A 64 4.03 -2.53 -27.19
CA THR A 64 4.08 -2.80 -25.74
C THR A 64 4.03 -4.30 -25.50
N PRO A 65 5.04 -4.91 -24.86
CA PRO A 65 5.10 -6.36 -24.66
C PRO A 65 3.93 -6.87 -23.80
N VAL A 66 3.27 -7.94 -24.25
CA VAL A 66 2.15 -8.60 -23.57
C VAL A 66 2.55 -10.00 -23.16
N ILE A 67 2.44 -10.30 -21.88
CA ILE A 67 2.70 -11.62 -21.30
C ILE A 67 1.36 -12.27 -20.95
N VAL A 68 1.18 -13.53 -21.33
CA VAL A 68 0.01 -14.30 -20.90
C VAL A 68 0.30 -14.93 -19.55
N ALA A 69 -0.53 -14.65 -18.55
CA ALA A 69 -0.44 -15.21 -17.22
C ALA A 69 -1.84 -15.30 -16.59
N ASP A 70 -2.16 -16.47 -16.04
CA ASP A 70 -3.44 -16.77 -15.39
C ASP A 70 -3.20 -17.38 -14.00
N ALA A 71 -3.86 -16.84 -12.98
CA ALA A 71 -3.76 -17.37 -11.62
C ALA A 71 -4.26 -18.83 -11.49
N ASP A 72 -5.15 -19.26 -12.38
CA ASP A 72 -5.63 -20.65 -12.45
C ASP A 72 -4.64 -21.58 -13.15
N GLU A 73 -3.58 -21.04 -13.78
CA GLU A 73 -2.52 -21.76 -14.48
C GLU A 73 -1.14 -21.42 -13.86
N PRO A 74 -0.73 -22.08 -12.75
CA PRO A 74 0.47 -21.71 -11.98
C PRO A 74 1.77 -21.68 -12.79
N GLU A 75 1.89 -22.48 -13.84
CA GLU A 75 3.06 -22.51 -14.73
C GLU A 75 3.23 -21.18 -15.48
N THR A 76 2.13 -20.56 -15.92
CA THR A 76 2.17 -19.25 -16.60
C THR A 76 2.60 -18.13 -15.64
N ILE A 77 2.18 -18.21 -14.38
CA ILE A 77 2.60 -17.30 -13.31
C ILE A 77 4.09 -17.46 -13.02
N ALA A 78 4.59 -18.71 -12.91
CA ALA A 78 6.01 -18.98 -12.68
C ALA A 78 6.88 -18.48 -13.85
N ASP A 79 6.43 -18.69 -15.09
CA ASP A 79 7.16 -18.22 -16.28
C ASP A 79 7.19 -16.68 -16.36
N MET A 80 6.09 -16.01 -16.05
CA MET A 80 6.07 -14.56 -15.92
C MET A 80 7.07 -14.07 -14.84
N ALA A 81 7.05 -14.70 -13.65
CA ALA A 81 7.93 -14.32 -12.55
C ALA A 81 9.42 -14.47 -12.89
N LYS A 82 9.82 -15.47 -13.67
CA LYS A 82 11.20 -15.68 -14.11
C LYS A 82 11.71 -14.63 -15.09
N ARG A 83 10.83 -13.93 -15.80
CA ARG A 83 11.17 -12.98 -16.87
C ARG A 83 11.37 -11.55 -16.38
N THR A 84 11.00 -11.22 -15.14
CA THR A 84 11.06 -9.85 -14.63
C THR A 84 11.79 -9.73 -13.31
N ARG A 85 12.36 -8.56 -13.05
CA ARG A 85 13.00 -8.21 -11.77
C ARG A 85 11.95 -7.94 -10.68
N VAL A 86 10.79 -7.38 -11.06
CA VAL A 86 9.65 -7.10 -10.17
C VAL A 86 8.35 -7.44 -10.88
N VAL A 87 7.46 -8.18 -10.22
CA VAL A 87 6.05 -8.25 -10.60
C VAL A 87 5.28 -7.21 -9.78
N LEU A 88 4.62 -6.30 -10.48
CA LEU A 88 3.66 -5.35 -9.93
C LEU A 88 2.27 -5.90 -10.22
N THR A 89 1.49 -6.22 -9.18
CA THR A 89 0.17 -6.80 -9.37
C THR A 89 -0.96 -5.92 -8.84
N THR A 90 -2.01 -5.81 -9.64
CA THR A 90 -3.27 -5.18 -9.28
C THR A 90 -4.44 -6.18 -9.29
N VAL A 91 -4.13 -7.49 -9.33
CA VAL A 91 -5.13 -8.57 -9.38
C VAL A 91 -5.60 -8.88 -7.96
N GLY A 92 -6.80 -8.44 -7.64
CA GLY A 92 -7.48 -8.72 -6.37
C GLY A 92 -8.88 -9.30 -6.60
N PRO A 93 -9.58 -9.80 -5.56
CA PRO A 93 -9.12 -9.94 -4.16
C PRO A 93 -7.92 -10.89 -4.00
N TYR A 94 -6.93 -10.47 -3.22
CA TYR A 94 -5.66 -11.21 -3.10
C TYR A 94 -5.84 -12.56 -2.42
N GLN A 95 -6.74 -12.66 -1.45
CA GLN A 95 -7.08 -13.93 -0.79
C GLN A 95 -7.66 -14.99 -1.74
N LEU A 96 -8.12 -14.60 -2.93
CA LEU A 96 -8.65 -15.52 -3.94
C LEU A 96 -7.63 -15.86 -5.03
N TYR A 97 -6.77 -14.92 -5.41
CA TYR A 97 -5.93 -15.02 -6.61
C TYR A 97 -4.43 -14.76 -6.36
N GLY A 98 -4.03 -14.24 -5.19
CA GLY A 98 -2.68 -13.72 -4.97
C GLY A 98 -1.64 -14.79 -4.62
N GLU A 99 -2.04 -15.89 -3.99
CA GLU A 99 -1.10 -16.87 -3.45
C GLU A 99 -0.16 -17.50 -4.51
N PRO A 100 -0.63 -17.93 -5.70
CA PRO A 100 0.25 -18.53 -6.72
C PRO A 100 1.38 -17.58 -7.14
N LEU A 101 1.10 -16.28 -7.23
CA LEU A 101 2.10 -15.28 -7.61
C LEU A 101 3.10 -15.02 -6.48
N VAL A 102 2.66 -14.91 -5.23
CA VAL A 102 3.56 -14.78 -4.08
C VAL A 102 4.50 -15.99 -3.97
N ALA A 103 3.96 -17.21 -4.14
CA ALA A 103 4.74 -18.43 -4.15
C ALA A 103 5.82 -18.44 -5.25
N ALA A 104 5.42 -18.13 -6.49
CA ALA A 104 6.34 -18.07 -7.63
C ALA A 104 7.43 -17.00 -7.43
N CYS A 105 7.08 -15.81 -6.94
CA CYS A 105 8.05 -14.76 -6.66
C CYS A 105 9.04 -15.19 -5.56
N ALA A 106 8.54 -15.78 -4.47
CA ALA A 106 9.37 -16.29 -3.38
C ALA A 106 10.33 -17.38 -3.84
N GLU A 107 9.88 -18.30 -4.71
CA GLU A 107 10.70 -19.40 -5.22
C GLU A 107 11.79 -18.92 -6.19
N HIS A 108 11.42 -18.03 -7.12
CA HIS A 108 12.33 -17.62 -8.21
C HIS A 108 13.15 -16.37 -7.91
N GLY A 109 13.11 -15.84 -6.68
CA GLY A 109 13.86 -14.67 -6.29
C GLY A 109 13.37 -13.39 -6.98
N THR A 110 12.10 -13.33 -7.40
CA THR A 110 11.48 -12.18 -8.05
C THR A 110 10.93 -11.23 -7.01
N ASN A 111 11.18 -9.93 -7.15
CA ASN A 111 10.54 -8.96 -6.28
C ASN A 111 9.05 -8.83 -6.63
N TYR A 112 8.27 -8.40 -5.65
CA TYR A 112 6.82 -8.31 -5.76
C TYR A 112 6.32 -7.04 -5.08
N VAL A 113 5.37 -6.34 -5.70
CA VAL A 113 4.62 -5.23 -5.10
C VAL A 113 3.14 -5.37 -5.43
N ASP A 114 2.26 -4.97 -4.50
CA ASP A 114 0.81 -5.02 -4.64
C ASP A 114 0.08 -3.85 -3.96
N LEU A 115 -1.25 -3.91 -4.00
CA LEU A 115 -2.18 -2.97 -3.36
C LEU A 115 -3.02 -3.68 -2.28
N CYS A 116 -2.46 -4.69 -1.63
CA CYS A 116 -3.22 -5.54 -0.71
C CYS A 116 -3.59 -4.80 0.58
N GLY A 117 -4.89 -4.78 0.89
CA GLY A 117 -5.46 -4.34 2.16
C GLY A 117 -6.08 -5.47 2.98
N GLU A 118 -5.62 -6.73 2.79
CA GLU A 118 -6.22 -7.95 3.36
C GLU A 118 -5.29 -8.58 4.42
N PRO A 119 -5.23 -8.06 5.67
CA PRO A 119 -4.18 -8.42 6.65
C PRO A 119 -4.18 -9.89 7.05
N ALA A 120 -5.32 -10.57 7.06
CA ALA A 120 -5.39 -11.99 7.36
C ALA A 120 -4.69 -12.83 6.28
N TRP A 121 -4.90 -12.52 5.00
CA TRP A 121 -4.20 -13.15 3.89
C TRP A 121 -2.70 -12.82 3.91
N MET A 122 -2.34 -11.55 4.14
CA MET A 122 -0.93 -11.15 4.27
C MET A 122 -0.23 -11.95 5.38
N ARG A 123 -0.89 -12.17 6.52
CA ARG A 123 -0.34 -13.00 7.59
C ARG A 123 -0.10 -14.43 7.13
N GLN A 124 -1.03 -15.04 6.42
CA GLN A 124 -0.86 -16.39 5.87
C GLN A 124 0.30 -16.48 4.88
N MET A 125 0.47 -15.45 4.03
CA MET A 125 1.59 -15.41 3.08
C MET A 125 2.93 -15.25 3.79
N ILE A 126 2.99 -14.44 4.84
CA ILE A 126 4.18 -14.30 5.69
C ILE A 126 4.57 -15.66 6.27
N ASP A 127 3.61 -16.37 6.87
CA ASP A 127 3.88 -17.67 7.51
C ASP A 127 4.34 -18.73 6.51
N LYS A 128 3.79 -18.72 5.28
CA LYS A 128 4.10 -19.74 4.27
C LYS A 128 5.38 -19.45 3.50
N TYR A 129 5.65 -18.19 3.14
CA TYR A 129 6.62 -17.85 2.09
C TYR A 129 7.77 -16.94 2.53
N ASP A 130 7.77 -16.38 3.74
CA ASP A 130 8.85 -15.47 4.20
C ASP A 130 10.22 -16.17 4.20
N ALA A 131 10.28 -17.42 4.64
CA ALA A 131 11.53 -18.21 4.64
C ALA A 131 12.04 -18.47 3.22
N ALA A 132 11.16 -18.83 2.27
CA ALA A 132 11.52 -19.05 0.88
C ALA A 132 11.98 -17.74 0.22
N ALA A 133 11.27 -16.63 0.46
CA ALA A 133 11.64 -15.32 -0.05
C ALA A 133 13.01 -14.87 0.49
N LYS A 134 13.32 -15.12 1.77
CA LYS A 134 14.65 -14.89 2.35
C LYS A 134 15.73 -15.72 1.68
N ALA A 135 15.47 -17.00 1.45
CA ALA A 135 16.42 -17.92 0.83
C ALA A 135 16.74 -17.55 -0.63
N SER A 136 15.74 -17.16 -1.41
CA SER A 136 15.89 -16.78 -2.82
C SER A 136 16.36 -15.34 -3.04
N GLY A 137 16.28 -14.50 -2.00
CA GLY A 137 16.51 -13.05 -2.08
C GLY A 137 15.34 -12.27 -2.66
N ALA A 138 14.15 -12.86 -2.84
CA ALA A 138 12.95 -12.12 -3.24
C ALA A 138 12.53 -11.13 -2.16
N ARG A 139 12.20 -9.90 -2.55
CA ARG A 139 11.60 -8.90 -1.66
C ARG A 139 10.14 -8.75 -2.04
N ILE A 140 9.27 -9.24 -1.17
CA ILE A 140 7.82 -9.21 -1.35
C ILE A 140 7.27 -8.09 -0.49
N VAL A 141 6.77 -7.03 -1.13
CA VAL A 141 6.32 -5.79 -0.48
C VAL A 141 4.83 -5.63 -0.70
N PHE A 142 4.03 -5.86 0.33
CA PHE A 142 2.59 -5.65 0.30
C PHE A 142 2.23 -4.17 0.51
N SER A 143 1.01 -3.80 0.12
CA SER A 143 0.39 -2.51 0.45
C SER A 143 1.19 -1.31 -0.05
N THR A 144 1.55 -1.31 -1.34
CA THR A 144 2.35 -0.23 -1.96
C THR A 144 1.50 0.85 -2.67
N GLY A 145 0.26 1.04 -2.23
CA GLY A 145 -0.63 2.13 -2.63
C GLY A 145 -0.90 3.12 -1.50
N PHE A 146 -2.04 3.80 -1.55
CA PHE A 146 -2.50 4.68 -0.47
C PHE A 146 -2.63 3.92 0.85
N ASP A 147 -3.02 2.68 0.78
CA ASP A 147 -2.90 1.71 1.85
C ASP A 147 -1.62 0.88 1.61
N SER A 148 -0.46 1.18 2.25
CA SER A 148 -0.28 2.08 3.39
C SER A 148 0.87 3.09 3.20
N ILE A 149 1.31 3.43 1.97
CA ILE A 149 2.53 4.22 1.72
C ILE A 149 2.57 5.54 2.49
N PRO A 150 1.56 6.44 2.41
CA PRO A 150 1.61 7.72 3.11
C PRO A 150 1.72 7.58 4.62
N PHE A 151 1.14 6.51 5.17
CA PHE A 151 1.09 6.25 6.61
C PHE A 151 2.39 5.60 7.11
N ASP A 152 2.86 4.57 6.44
CA ASP A 152 4.09 3.86 6.81
C ASP A 152 5.32 4.76 6.66
N LEU A 153 5.44 5.47 5.52
CA LEU A 153 6.54 6.40 5.31
C LEU A 153 6.40 7.68 6.13
N GLY A 154 5.17 8.17 6.36
CA GLY A 154 4.94 9.34 7.21
C GLY A 154 5.40 9.10 8.65
N VAL A 155 5.08 7.94 9.24
CA VAL A 155 5.57 7.54 10.56
C VAL A 155 7.09 7.37 10.56
N LEU A 156 7.65 6.70 9.54
CA LEU A 156 9.10 6.51 9.42
C LEU A 156 9.84 7.86 9.41
N MET A 157 9.38 8.81 8.60
CA MET A 157 10.01 10.12 8.48
C MET A 157 9.86 10.94 9.76
N LEU A 158 8.68 10.92 10.39
CA LEU A 158 8.48 11.59 11.68
C LEU A 158 9.36 10.99 12.79
N GLN A 159 9.51 9.67 12.85
CA GLN A 159 10.42 9.03 13.81
C GLN A 159 11.87 9.46 13.62
N LYS A 160 12.31 9.60 12.37
CA LYS A 160 13.65 10.14 12.06
C LYS A 160 13.81 11.59 12.53
N GLU A 161 12.81 12.44 12.30
CA GLU A 161 12.81 13.81 12.82
C GLU A 161 12.87 13.83 14.35
N CYS A 162 12.11 12.95 15.04
CA CYS A 162 12.15 12.84 16.49
C CYS A 162 13.55 12.42 16.98
N VAL A 163 14.18 11.44 16.35
CA VAL A 163 15.55 11.03 16.71
C VAL A 163 16.55 12.15 16.47
N ALA A 164 16.43 12.87 15.35
CA ALA A 164 17.32 14.01 15.04
C ALA A 164 17.16 15.16 16.04
N ARG A 165 15.90 15.48 16.42
CA ARG A 165 15.61 16.61 17.31
C ARG A 165 15.77 16.27 18.78
N PHE A 166 15.30 15.09 19.23
CA PHE A 166 15.19 14.72 20.64
C PHE A 166 16.18 13.60 21.06
N GLY A 167 16.95 13.04 20.13
CA GLY A 167 17.89 11.96 20.37
C GLY A 167 17.25 10.59 20.60
N LYS A 168 15.93 10.46 20.48
CA LYS A 168 15.14 9.24 20.71
C LYS A 168 13.87 9.23 19.88
N PRO A 169 13.32 8.02 19.53
CA PRO A 169 12.04 7.94 18.86
C PRO A 169 10.89 8.35 19.79
N ALA A 170 9.77 8.73 19.18
CA ALA A 170 8.55 9.03 19.91
C ALA A 170 7.80 7.73 20.26
N PRO A 171 7.42 7.50 21.52
CA PRO A 171 6.67 6.31 21.90
C PRO A 171 5.21 6.37 21.48
N ARG A 172 4.70 7.55 21.11
CA ARG A 172 3.32 7.77 20.67
C ARG A 172 3.27 8.62 19.42
N ILE A 173 2.62 8.10 18.37
CA ILE A 173 2.28 8.87 17.17
C ILE A 173 0.79 8.73 16.89
N LYS A 174 0.16 9.86 16.51
CA LYS A 174 -1.21 9.93 16.02
C LYS A 174 -1.20 10.27 14.53
N GLY A 175 -1.81 9.44 13.68
CA GLY A 175 -2.12 9.76 12.30
C GLY A 175 -3.50 10.43 12.22
N ARG A 176 -3.60 11.58 11.58
CA ARG A 176 -4.85 12.35 11.47
C ARG A 176 -5.07 12.78 10.02
N VAL A 177 -6.05 12.17 9.34
CA VAL A 177 -6.45 12.61 8.01
C VAL A 177 -7.19 13.93 8.17
N ARG A 178 -6.56 15.03 7.71
CA ARG A 178 -7.12 16.40 7.80
C ARG A 178 -8.17 16.65 6.73
N ALA A 179 -7.88 16.15 5.53
CA ALA A 179 -8.78 16.24 4.39
C ALA A 179 -8.42 15.20 3.34
N MET A 180 -9.40 14.70 2.63
CA MET A 180 -9.19 13.84 1.47
C MET A 180 -10.41 13.92 0.54
N GLN A 181 -10.16 13.75 -0.74
CA GLN A 181 -11.18 13.63 -1.77
C GLN A 181 -10.83 12.48 -2.71
N GLY A 182 -11.70 11.50 -2.79
CA GLY A 182 -11.56 10.31 -3.62
C GLY A 182 -12.73 9.35 -3.37
N THR A 183 -12.84 8.36 -4.25
CA THR A 183 -13.88 7.32 -4.16
C THR A 183 -13.26 5.93 -4.24
N PHE A 184 -14.03 4.89 -3.90
CA PHE A 184 -13.59 3.51 -3.96
C PHE A 184 -13.99 2.87 -5.29
N SER A 185 -13.21 1.84 -5.74
CA SER A 185 -13.58 1.01 -6.89
C SER A 185 -14.30 -0.26 -6.45
N GLY A 186 -14.88 -0.94 -7.45
CA GLY A 186 -15.47 -2.26 -7.24
C GLY A 186 -14.47 -3.31 -6.73
N GLY A 187 -13.17 -3.17 -7.03
CA GLY A 187 -12.12 -4.05 -6.51
C GLY A 187 -11.95 -3.94 -4.99
N THR A 188 -11.89 -2.72 -4.46
CA THR A 188 -11.79 -2.45 -3.02
C THR A 188 -13.01 -2.99 -2.26
N ALA A 189 -14.23 -2.75 -2.78
CA ALA A 189 -15.46 -3.28 -2.20
C ALA A 189 -15.49 -4.82 -2.22
N ALA A 190 -15.01 -5.45 -3.29
CA ALA A 190 -14.93 -6.90 -3.39
C ALA A 190 -13.96 -7.51 -2.36
N SER A 191 -12.79 -6.91 -2.15
CA SER A 191 -11.81 -7.35 -1.14
C SER A 191 -12.37 -7.27 0.27
N LEU A 192 -13.05 -6.17 0.62
CA LEU A 192 -13.69 -6.05 1.94
C LEU A 192 -14.76 -7.12 2.14
N LYS A 193 -15.64 -7.30 1.16
CA LYS A 193 -16.71 -8.33 1.21
C LYS A 193 -16.13 -9.73 1.39
N ALA A 194 -15.07 -10.06 0.66
CA ALA A 194 -14.39 -11.34 0.78
C ALA A 194 -13.76 -11.52 2.18
N THR A 195 -13.12 -10.47 2.72
CA THR A 195 -12.52 -10.49 4.06
C THR A 195 -13.59 -10.69 5.15
N MET A 196 -14.71 -10.00 5.07
CA MET A 196 -15.81 -10.17 6.04
C MET A 196 -16.43 -11.56 5.95
N ALA A 197 -16.59 -12.11 4.74
CA ALA A 197 -17.08 -13.47 4.56
C ALA A 197 -16.10 -14.52 5.10
N ALA A 198 -14.79 -14.32 4.97
CA ALA A 198 -13.77 -15.17 5.56
C ALA A 198 -13.79 -15.11 7.10
N ALA A 199 -13.87 -13.91 7.68
CA ALA A 199 -13.93 -13.69 9.13
C ALA A 199 -15.18 -14.33 9.78
N ALA A 200 -16.29 -14.35 9.05
CA ALA A 200 -17.54 -15.02 9.54
C ALA A 200 -17.42 -16.55 9.57
N LYS A 201 -16.51 -17.13 8.80
CA LYS A 201 -16.32 -18.59 8.69
C LYS A 201 -15.17 -19.12 9.55
N ASP A 202 -14.14 -18.30 9.76
CA ASP A 202 -12.92 -18.71 10.43
C ASP A 202 -12.56 -17.74 11.57
N PRO A 203 -12.63 -18.18 12.84
CA PRO A 203 -12.25 -17.37 14.00
C PRO A 203 -10.78 -16.92 13.97
N ALA A 204 -9.86 -17.65 13.30
CA ALA A 204 -8.47 -17.26 13.18
C ALA A 204 -8.33 -15.99 12.31
N VAL A 205 -9.13 -15.88 11.24
CA VAL A 205 -9.19 -14.67 10.42
C VAL A 205 -9.65 -13.48 11.25
N LEU A 206 -10.70 -13.63 12.07
CA LEU A 206 -11.15 -12.59 12.99
C LEU A 206 -10.03 -12.20 13.96
N GLY A 207 -9.29 -13.18 14.50
CA GLY A 207 -8.13 -12.95 15.35
C GLY A 207 -7.07 -12.05 14.68
N TYR A 208 -6.74 -12.30 13.43
CA TYR A 208 -5.80 -11.46 12.66
C TYR A 208 -6.32 -10.05 12.40
N LEU A 209 -7.64 -9.90 12.19
CA LEU A 209 -8.24 -8.58 11.96
C LEU A 209 -8.20 -7.71 13.22
N VAL A 210 -8.47 -8.29 14.40
CA VAL A 210 -8.53 -7.52 15.66
C VAL A 210 -7.17 -7.30 16.34
N ASN A 211 -6.18 -8.16 16.07
CA ASN A 211 -4.83 -8.02 16.65
C ASN A 211 -4.04 -6.95 15.88
N PRO A 212 -3.64 -5.82 16.51
CA PRO A 212 -2.86 -4.76 15.86
C PRO A 212 -1.46 -5.22 15.43
N PHE A 213 -0.92 -6.27 16.05
CA PHE A 213 0.42 -6.83 15.78
C PHE A 213 0.38 -8.09 14.93
N SER A 214 -0.76 -8.44 14.31
CA SER A 214 -0.91 -9.69 13.56
C SER A 214 0.12 -9.86 12.43
N LEU A 215 0.66 -8.79 11.88
CA LEU A 215 1.71 -8.82 10.86
C LEU A 215 3.14 -8.74 11.43
N ALA A 216 3.32 -8.56 12.74
CA ALA A 216 4.62 -8.31 13.38
C ALA A 216 5.32 -9.57 13.91
N ASN A 217 5.20 -10.71 13.22
CA ASN A 217 5.97 -11.94 13.45
C ASN A 217 5.93 -12.47 14.90
N GLY A 218 4.75 -12.45 15.54
CA GLY A 218 4.57 -12.95 16.91
C GLY A 218 4.96 -11.95 18.01
N PHE A 219 5.32 -10.73 17.66
CA PHE A 219 5.50 -9.66 18.65
C PHE A 219 4.15 -9.28 19.25
N GLU A 220 4.13 -9.16 20.59
CA GLU A 220 3.01 -8.64 21.36
C GLU A 220 3.45 -7.33 22.03
N GLY A 221 2.89 -6.22 21.56
CA GLY A 221 3.20 -4.89 22.07
C GLY A 221 2.17 -4.36 23.08
N PRO A 222 2.27 -3.09 23.45
CA PRO A 222 1.33 -2.44 24.36
C PRO A 222 -0.07 -2.34 23.77
N ALA A 223 -1.08 -2.11 24.63
CA ALA A 223 -2.44 -1.86 24.17
C ALA A 223 -2.49 -0.69 23.19
N GLN A 224 -3.18 -0.88 22.07
CA GLN A 224 -3.34 0.13 21.04
C GLN A 224 -4.72 0.79 21.13
N PRO A 225 -4.83 2.10 20.85
CA PRO A 225 -6.13 2.78 20.70
C PRO A 225 -6.96 2.09 19.61
N LYS A 226 -8.24 1.88 19.85
CA LYS A 226 -9.10 1.18 18.88
C LYS A 226 -9.45 2.03 17.66
N GLY A 227 -9.52 3.38 17.82
CA GLY A 227 -9.87 4.30 16.75
C GLY A 227 -11.21 4.03 16.07
N ASN A 228 -12.13 3.29 16.74
CA ASN A 228 -13.37 2.81 16.14
C ASN A 228 -14.63 3.55 16.63
N LYS A 229 -14.45 4.67 17.34
CA LYS A 229 -15.52 5.53 17.82
C LYS A 229 -15.12 7.00 17.66
N PRO A 230 -16.10 7.91 17.50
CA PRO A 230 -15.82 9.33 17.55
C PRO A 230 -15.15 9.71 18.87
N GLU A 231 -14.12 10.54 18.79
CA GLU A 231 -13.41 11.08 19.97
C GLU A 231 -13.02 12.54 19.73
N HIS A 232 -12.85 13.30 20.82
CA HIS A 232 -12.27 14.64 20.75
C HIS A 232 -10.76 14.56 20.91
N ASP A 233 -10.00 15.11 19.96
CA ASP A 233 -8.55 15.24 20.04
C ASP A 233 -8.20 16.60 20.66
N ASP A 234 -7.88 16.60 21.96
CA ASP A 234 -7.64 17.84 22.72
C ASP A 234 -6.39 18.57 22.21
N ALA A 235 -5.38 17.86 21.71
CA ALA A 235 -4.17 18.48 21.17
C ALA A 235 -4.43 19.26 19.88
N LEU A 236 -5.49 18.92 19.15
CA LEU A 236 -5.91 19.59 17.91
C LEU A 236 -7.16 20.45 18.09
N GLY A 237 -7.87 20.35 19.23
CA GLY A 237 -9.14 21.04 19.45
C GLY A 237 -10.21 20.63 18.44
N SER A 238 -10.20 19.38 17.98
CA SER A 238 -11.04 18.88 16.90
C SER A 238 -11.65 17.52 17.26
N TRP A 239 -12.85 17.26 16.79
CA TRP A 239 -13.38 15.90 16.76
C TRP A 239 -12.73 15.07 15.68
N ALA A 240 -12.68 13.76 15.90
CA ALA A 240 -12.15 12.77 14.99
C ALA A 240 -13.10 11.58 14.86
N ALA A 241 -13.24 11.08 13.64
CA ALA A 241 -14.02 9.90 13.29
C ALA A 241 -13.09 8.70 13.00
N PRO A 242 -13.60 7.46 13.10
CA PRO A 242 -12.88 6.30 12.60
C PRO A 242 -12.44 6.48 11.16
N PHE A 243 -11.21 6.03 10.85
CA PHE A 243 -10.67 6.03 9.49
C PHE A 243 -10.69 4.61 8.93
N ILE A 244 -11.35 4.45 7.77
CA ILE A 244 -11.63 3.13 7.20
C ILE A 244 -10.37 2.30 6.88
N MET A 245 -9.24 2.97 6.54
CA MET A 245 -7.99 2.29 6.22
C MET A 245 -7.09 2.05 7.44
N ALA A 246 -7.43 2.59 8.61
CA ALA A 246 -6.65 2.39 9.84
C ALA A 246 -6.37 0.91 10.18
N PRO A 247 -7.31 -0.04 9.98
CA PRO A 247 -7.07 -1.45 10.29
C PRO A 247 -5.92 -2.09 9.53
N ILE A 248 -5.63 -1.69 8.29
CA ILE A 248 -4.48 -2.20 7.55
C ILE A 248 -3.24 -1.34 7.78
N ASN A 249 -3.36 -0.02 7.76
CA ASN A 249 -2.23 0.89 7.90
C ASN A 249 -1.51 0.71 9.23
N THR A 250 -2.24 0.65 10.35
CA THR A 250 -1.65 0.47 11.69
C THR A 250 -0.85 -0.83 11.79
N LYS A 251 -1.32 -1.92 11.17
CA LYS A 251 -0.61 -3.20 11.15
C LYS A 251 0.67 -3.13 10.32
N ASN A 252 0.65 -2.42 9.19
CA ASN A 252 1.85 -2.21 8.38
C ASN A 252 2.88 -1.35 9.11
N VAL A 253 2.48 -0.29 9.80
CA VAL A 253 3.37 0.53 10.63
C VAL A 253 4.01 -0.29 11.76
N HIS A 254 3.24 -1.11 12.47
CA HIS A 254 3.80 -2.01 13.49
C HIS A 254 4.71 -3.08 12.91
N ARG A 255 4.39 -3.61 11.70
CA ARG A 255 5.28 -4.52 11.00
C ARG A 255 6.58 -3.84 10.60
N THR A 256 6.54 -2.61 10.09
CA THR A 256 7.74 -1.82 9.80
C THR A 256 8.61 -1.66 11.03
N ASN A 257 8.02 -1.28 12.18
CA ASN A 257 8.76 -1.19 13.44
C ASN A 257 9.44 -2.52 13.80
N ALA A 258 8.73 -3.64 13.71
CA ALA A 258 9.28 -4.97 14.01
C ALA A 258 10.42 -5.36 13.05
N LEU A 259 10.27 -5.10 11.75
CA LEU A 259 11.29 -5.38 10.73
C LEU A 259 12.54 -4.51 10.89
N LEU A 260 12.39 -3.29 11.41
CA LEU A 260 13.49 -2.39 11.75
C LEU A 260 14.11 -2.66 13.14
N GLY A 261 13.84 -3.83 13.74
CA GLY A 261 14.35 -4.19 15.05
C GLY A 261 13.79 -3.34 16.20
N HIS A 262 12.54 -2.89 16.05
CA HIS A 262 11.84 -1.99 16.97
C HIS A 262 12.49 -0.61 17.11
N ALA A 263 12.92 -0.04 15.98
CA ALA A 263 13.53 1.28 15.94
C ALA A 263 12.61 2.42 16.47
N TYR A 264 11.28 2.19 16.51
CA TYR A 264 10.32 3.11 17.12
C TYR A 264 10.06 2.85 18.61
N GLY A 265 10.69 1.80 19.18
CA GLY A 265 10.44 1.28 20.53
C GLY A 265 9.50 0.07 20.52
N GLN A 266 9.66 -0.79 21.55
CA GLN A 266 8.74 -1.91 21.79
C GLN A 266 7.43 -1.43 22.46
N ASP A 267 7.46 -0.27 23.08
CA ASP A 267 6.34 0.42 23.70
C ASP A 267 5.58 1.37 22.76
N PHE A 268 5.90 1.33 21.46
CA PHE A 268 5.34 2.23 20.46
C PHE A 268 3.82 2.06 20.32
N VAL A 269 3.11 3.19 20.39
CA VAL A 269 1.64 3.30 20.27
C VAL A 269 1.27 4.15 19.06
N TYR A 270 0.40 3.62 18.21
CA TYR A 270 -0.03 4.29 16.99
C TYR A 270 -1.51 4.09 16.69
N ASP A 271 -2.21 5.12 16.24
CA ASP A 271 -3.57 5.07 15.73
C ASP A 271 -3.81 6.08 14.61
N GLU A 272 -4.87 5.86 13.85
CA GLU A 272 -5.30 6.72 12.75
C GLU A 272 -6.77 7.07 12.87
N MET A 273 -7.10 8.36 12.65
CA MET A 273 -8.47 8.84 12.61
C MET A 273 -8.62 9.99 11.59
N MET A 274 -9.85 10.29 11.20
CA MET A 274 -10.18 11.41 10.31
C MET A 274 -10.68 12.60 11.14
N LEU A 275 -10.07 13.77 10.96
CA LEU A 275 -10.53 15.01 11.62
C LEU A 275 -11.84 15.50 11.01
N THR A 276 -12.75 15.94 11.85
CA THR A 276 -14.09 16.42 11.45
C THR A 276 -14.38 17.88 11.85
N GLY A 277 -13.41 18.49 12.54
CA GLY A 277 -13.50 19.91 12.97
C GLY A 277 -13.90 20.10 14.43
N PRO A 278 -13.90 21.34 14.90
CA PRO A 278 -14.21 21.68 16.29
C PRO A 278 -15.71 21.74 16.58
N GLY A 279 -16.05 21.69 17.88
CA GLY A 279 -17.38 21.98 18.43
C GLY A 279 -18.47 20.99 18.01
N GLU A 280 -19.73 21.35 18.21
CA GLU A 280 -20.90 20.48 17.96
C GLU A 280 -21.02 20.03 16.50
N LYS A 281 -20.61 20.87 15.54
CA LYS A 281 -20.62 20.49 14.12
C LYS A 281 -19.60 19.38 13.83
N GLY A 282 -18.40 19.49 14.38
CA GLY A 282 -17.36 18.47 14.25
C GLY A 282 -17.80 17.14 14.88
N GLU A 283 -18.42 17.21 16.07
CA GLU A 283 -18.99 16.03 16.75
C GLU A 283 -20.07 15.35 15.93
N ALA A 284 -20.99 16.10 15.37
CA ALA A 284 -22.07 15.56 14.54
C ALA A 284 -21.55 14.86 13.29
N ILE A 285 -20.54 15.45 12.61
CA ILE A 285 -19.88 14.83 11.45
C ILE A 285 -19.15 13.55 11.87
N ALA A 286 -18.43 13.55 12.99
CA ALA A 286 -17.72 12.37 13.48
C ALA A 286 -18.68 11.21 13.78
N LYS A 287 -19.81 11.49 14.42
CA LYS A 287 -20.87 10.52 14.71
C LYS A 287 -21.50 9.97 13.42
N HIS A 288 -21.74 10.83 12.44
CA HIS A 288 -22.29 10.44 11.15
C HIS A 288 -21.33 9.48 10.42
N LEU A 289 -20.06 9.86 10.29
CA LEU A 289 -19.05 9.02 9.61
C LEU A 289 -18.85 7.68 10.31
N ALA A 290 -18.93 7.62 11.63
CA ALA A 290 -18.80 6.37 12.39
C ALA A 290 -19.94 5.36 12.14
N THR A 291 -21.07 5.82 11.63
CA THR A 291 -22.27 4.99 11.35
C THR A 291 -22.55 4.81 9.86
N THR A 292 -21.83 5.55 9.00
CA THR A 292 -22.02 5.49 7.54
C THR A 292 -21.25 4.29 6.94
N ASP A 293 -21.91 3.52 6.11
CA ASP A 293 -21.25 2.52 5.26
C ASP A 293 -20.48 3.26 4.13
N MET A 294 -19.21 3.51 4.36
CA MET A 294 -18.35 4.22 3.42
C MET A 294 -17.97 3.38 2.18
N MET A 295 -18.21 2.08 2.19
CA MET A 295 -17.89 1.18 1.06
C MET A 295 -19.03 1.03 0.06
N GLY A 296 -20.15 1.74 0.29
CA GLY A 296 -21.29 1.79 -0.63
C GLY A 296 -22.03 0.46 -0.72
N GLY A 297 -23.08 0.27 0.07
CA GLY A 297 -23.96 -0.90 0.03
C GLY A 297 -24.47 -1.31 -1.37
N GLU A 298 -25.69 -1.74 -1.52
CA GLU A 298 -26.31 -2.07 -2.83
C GLU A 298 -26.28 -0.83 -3.75
N GLY A 299 -25.32 -0.76 -4.68
CA GLY A 299 -25.13 0.36 -5.63
C GLY A 299 -23.70 0.85 -5.79
N GLY A 300 -22.73 0.27 -5.11
CA GLY A 300 -21.30 0.57 -5.31
C GLY A 300 -20.80 0.20 -6.71
N PRO A 301 -19.60 0.71 -7.11
CA PRO A 301 -19.04 0.45 -8.43
C PRO A 301 -18.80 -1.04 -8.66
N LYS A 302 -19.04 -1.52 -9.89
CA LYS A 302 -18.82 -2.92 -10.29
C LYS A 302 -17.32 -3.19 -10.50
N PRO A 303 -16.88 -4.48 -10.45
CA PRO A 303 -15.52 -4.83 -10.83
C PRO A 303 -15.14 -4.27 -12.20
N GLY A 304 -14.02 -3.55 -12.27
CA GLY A 304 -13.56 -2.83 -13.48
C GLY A 304 -14.05 -1.39 -13.59
N GLU A 305 -14.96 -0.94 -12.75
CA GLU A 305 -15.41 0.44 -12.64
C GLU A 305 -14.67 1.17 -11.51
N GLY A 306 -14.50 2.47 -11.66
CA GLY A 306 -13.86 3.34 -10.67
C GLY A 306 -14.07 4.82 -11.01
N PRO A 307 -13.44 5.73 -10.27
CA PRO A 307 -13.62 7.17 -10.48
C PRO A 307 -13.23 7.63 -11.89
N SER A 308 -13.95 8.63 -12.39
CA SER A 308 -13.64 9.29 -13.65
C SER A 308 -12.23 9.91 -13.64
N LYS A 309 -11.72 10.27 -14.82
CA LYS A 309 -10.43 10.97 -14.93
C LYS A 309 -10.45 12.29 -14.17
N GLU A 310 -11.54 13.06 -14.27
CA GLU A 310 -11.71 14.34 -13.59
C GLU A 310 -11.68 14.16 -12.06
N GLU A 311 -12.39 13.18 -11.52
CA GLU A 311 -12.37 12.87 -10.08
C GLU A 311 -10.97 12.46 -9.60
N ARG A 312 -10.24 11.67 -10.38
CA ARG A 312 -8.87 11.27 -10.04
C ARG A 312 -7.89 12.45 -10.08
N GLU A 313 -8.03 13.35 -11.04
CA GLU A 313 -7.14 14.50 -11.21
C GLU A 313 -7.41 15.62 -10.19
N ASN A 314 -8.66 15.79 -9.76
CA ASN A 314 -9.08 16.79 -8.78
C ASN A 314 -9.09 16.26 -7.34
N GLY A 315 -8.84 14.97 -7.14
CA GLY A 315 -8.71 14.39 -5.82
C GLY A 315 -7.43 14.85 -5.10
N PHE A 316 -7.38 14.69 -3.80
CA PHE A 316 -6.22 15.00 -2.98
C PHE A 316 -6.33 14.32 -1.61
N TYR A 317 -5.24 14.34 -0.85
CA TYR A 317 -5.23 13.99 0.57
C TYR A 317 -4.20 14.79 1.34
N ASP A 318 -4.46 14.97 2.62
CA ASP A 318 -3.63 15.67 3.60
C ASP A 318 -3.68 14.91 4.93
N VAL A 319 -2.56 14.29 5.30
CA VAL A 319 -2.40 13.50 6.52
C VAL A 319 -1.39 14.16 7.42
N LEU A 320 -1.81 14.44 8.66
CA LEU A 320 -0.96 14.96 9.73
C LEU A 320 -0.54 13.82 10.66
N PHE A 321 0.73 13.74 10.96
CA PHE A 321 1.28 12.88 12.00
C PHE A 321 1.76 13.74 13.18
N ILE A 322 1.44 13.33 14.40
CA ILE A 322 1.80 14.02 15.63
C ILE A 322 2.53 13.03 16.54
N ALA A 323 3.79 13.30 16.77
CA ALA A 323 4.60 12.60 17.77
C ALA A 323 4.44 13.28 19.12
N GLU A 324 4.15 12.50 20.16
CA GLU A 324 4.06 12.95 21.55
C GLU A 324 5.24 12.34 22.32
N MET A 325 6.10 13.22 22.85
CA MET A 325 7.24 12.84 23.66
C MET A 325 6.86 12.72 25.14
N PRO A 326 7.54 11.90 25.95
CA PRO A 326 7.20 11.71 27.37
C PRO A 326 7.29 12.98 28.24
N ASP A 327 8.07 13.98 27.80
CA ASP A 327 8.24 15.27 28.45
C ASP A 327 7.20 16.32 28.02
N GLY A 328 6.25 15.93 27.15
CA GLY A 328 5.20 16.80 26.64
C GLY A 328 5.58 17.57 25.37
N GLU A 329 6.82 17.45 24.89
CA GLU A 329 7.22 17.99 23.57
C GLU A 329 6.48 17.26 22.46
N MET A 330 6.19 17.97 21.38
CA MET A 330 5.54 17.44 20.20
C MET A 330 6.31 17.77 18.92
N GLN A 331 6.27 16.86 17.96
CA GLN A 331 6.71 17.09 16.60
C GLN A 331 5.58 16.73 15.64
N LYS A 332 5.35 17.57 14.64
CA LYS A 332 4.35 17.35 13.59
C LYS A 332 5.01 17.09 12.26
N TYR A 333 4.35 16.30 11.43
CA TYR A 333 4.82 15.95 10.10
C TYR A 333 3.63 15.78 9.15
N GLY A 334 3.67 16.42 7.99
CA GLY A 334 2.62 16.37 6.99
C GLY A 334 2.98 15.48 5.81
N VAL A 335 2.02 14.68 5.34
CA VAL A 335 2.09 13.96 4.06
C VAL A 335 0.89 14.32 3.23
N LYS A 336 1.13 14.84 2.00
CA LYS A 336 0.06 15.25 1.09
C LYS A 336 0.24 14.62 -0.28
N GLY A 337 -0.87 14.43 -0.99
CA GLY A 337 -0.88 14.01 -2.38
C GLY A 337 -1.84 14.87 -3.20
N ASP A 338 -1.47 15.11 -4.45
CA ASP A 338 -2.12 16.04 -5.40
C ASP A 338 -3.15 15.35 -6.32
N LYS A 339 -3.46 14.08 -6.05
CA LYS A 339 -4.43 13.27 -6.78
C LYS A 339 -5.30 12.47 -5.82
N ASP A 340 -6.40 11.91 -6.31
CA ASP A 340 -7.23 11.04 -5.49
C ASP A 340 -6.40 9.91 -4.87
N PRO A 341 -6.63 9.59 -3.58
CA PRO A 341 -5.82 8.59 -2.88
C PRO A 341 -5.95 7.20 -3.50
N GLY A 342 -7.16 6.84 -3.91
CA GLY A 342 -7.49 5.47 -4.28
C GLY A 342 -6.84 4.99 -5.58
N TYR A 343 -6.67 5.87 -6.58
CA TYR A 343 -6.25 5.44 -7.92
C TYR A 343 -5.24 6.38 -8.57
N GLY A 344 -5.51 7.69 -8.61
CA GLY A 344 -4.64 8.67 -9.24
C GLY A 344 -3.27 8.72 -8.57
N SER A 345 -3.24 8.73 -7.24
CA SER A 345 -1.99 8.67 -6.46
C SER A 345 -1.47 7.23 -6.33
N THR A 346 -2.34 6.26 -6.05
CA THR A 346 -1.98 4.85 -5.86
C THR A 346 -1.30 4.23 -7.08
N SER A 347 -1.77 4.50 -8.30
CA SER A 347 -1.13 3.98 -9.53
C SER A 347 0.32 4.44 -9.67
N LYS A 348 0.62 5.68 -9.28
CA LYS A 348 1.98 6.21 -9.24
C LYS A 348 2.80 5.61 -8.08
N MET A 349 2.23 5.51 -6.89
CA MET A 349 2.92 4.95 -5.73
C MET A 349 3.39 3.52 -5.95
N ILE A 350 2.54 2.64 -6.49
CA ILE A 350 2.93 1.25 -6.76
C ILE A 350 3.97 1.16 -7.88
N ALA A 351 3.84 1.94 -8.94
CA ALA A 351 4.83 1.98 -10.02
C ALA A 351 6.19 2.45 -9.52
N GLU A 352 6.22 3.53 -8.73
CA GLU A 352 7.46 4.05 -8.14
C GLU A 352 8.06 3.11 -7.10
N SER A 353 7.24 2.34 -6.38
CA SER A 353 7.71 1.30 -5.46
C SER A 353 8.41 0.16 -6.20
N ALA A 354 7.83 -0.29 -7.33
CA ALA A 354 8.45 -1.30 -8.18
C ALA A 354 9.79 -0.81 -8.75
N LEU A 355 9.82 0.40 -9.27
CA LEU A 355 11.04 1.00 -9.83
C LEU A 355 12.10 1.30 -8.76
N CYS A 356 11.69 1.68 -7.54
CA CYS A 356 12.59 1.85 -6.41
C CYS A 356 13.32 0.55 -6.07
N LEU A 357 12.63 -0.60 -6.07
CA LEU A 357 13.26 -1.92 -5.89
C LEU A 357 14.30 -2.27 -6.95
N VAL A 358 14.13 -1.75 -8.16
CA VAL A 358 15.00 -2.07 -9.30
C VAL A 358 16.19 -1.12 -9.39
N GLN A 359 15.96 0.18 -9.16
CA GLN A 359 16.91 1.25 -9.49
C GLN A 359 17.62 1.84 -8.27
N ASP A 360 16.88 2.06 -7.17
CA ASP A 360 17.41 2.79 -6.02
C ASP A 360 17.92 1.87 -4.91
N VAL A 361 17.29 0.71 -4.76
CA VAL A 361 17.68 -0.32 -3.79
C VAL A 361 17.75 -1.71 -4.46
N PRO A 362 18.59 -1.89 -5.49
CA PRO A 362 18.62 -3.13 -6.27
C PRO A 362 19.04 -4.35 -5.43
N GLU A 363 19.79 -4.12 -4.37
CA GLU A 363 20.28 -5.15 -3.45
C GLU A 363 19.60 -5.03 -2.08
N GLY A 364 19.63 -6.11 -1.31
CA GLY A 364 19.06 -6.17 0.05
C GLY A 364 18.64 -7.58 0.44
N ALA A 365 18.38 -7.77 1.72
CA ALA A 365 17.89 -9.04 2.23
C ALA A 365 16.51 -9.35 1.65
N GLY A 366 16.32 -10.61 1.24
CA GLY A 366 15.01 -11.13 0.85
C GLY A 366 14.06 -11.26 2.04
N GLY A 367 12.80 -11.49 1.74
CA GLY A 367 11.75 -11.71 2.72
C GLY A 367 10.47 -10.97 2.36
N ILE A 368 9.41 -11.23 3.12
CA ILE A 368 8.16 -10.47 3.03
C ILE A 368 8.29 -9.24 3.94
N THR A 369 8.15 -8.06 3.37
CA THR A 369 8.53 -6.80 4.01
C THR A 369 7.47 -5.70 3.81
N THR A 370 7.76 -4.48 4.27
CA THR A 370 6.91 -3.30 4.10
C THR A 370 7.65 -2.20 3.35
N PRO A 371 6.93 -1.22 2.74
CA PRO A 371 7.56 -0.09 2.08
C PRO A 371 8.53 0.67 2.98
N GLY A 372 8.14 0.97 4.22
CA GLY A 372 8.99 1.68 5.18
C GLY A 372 10.27 0.94 5.52
N ALA A 373 10.20 -0.40 5.67
CA ALA A 373 11.35 -1.19 6.06
C ALA A 373 12.37 -1.39 4.93
N VAL A 374 11.92 -1.56 3.67
CA VAL A 374 12.83 -1.92 2.57
C VAL A 374 13.13 -0.78 1.60
N LEU A 375 12.20 0.16 1.39
CA LEU A 375 12.34 1.26 0.45
C LEU A 375 12.68 2.59 1.15
N GLY A 376 12.06 2.84 2.31
CA GLY A 376 12.38 3.94 3.21
C GLY A 376 12.47 5.30 2.51
N GLU A 377 13.54 6.04 2.79
CA GLU A 377 13.78 7.37 2.21
C GLU A 377 14.00 7.36 0.69
N HIS A 378 14.45 6.25 0.11
CA HIS A 378 14.61 6.16 -1.34
C HIS A 378 13.25 6.33 -2.01
N LEU A 379 12.23 5.63 -1.49
CA LEU A 379 10.88 5.78 -2.01
C LEU A 379 10.30 7.17 -1.73
N VAL A 380 10.51 7.76 -0.54
CA VAL A 380 10.09 9.13 -0.24
C VAL A 380 10.61 10.12 -1.28
N LYS A 381 11.92 10.09 -1.57
CA LYS A 381 12.56 10.96 -2.58
C LYS A 381 11.92 10.78 -3.96
N ARG A 382 11.64 9.54 -4.33
CA ARG A 382 11.04 9.19 -5.61
C ARG A 382 9.60 9.69 -5.73
N LEU A 383 8.80 9.49 -4.68
CA LEU A 383 7.41 9.93 -4.64
C LEU A 383 7.27 11.46 -4.70
N VAL A 384 8.17 12.18 -4.01
CA VAL A 384 8.21 13.65 -4.08
C VAL A 384 8.59 14.13 -5.49
N ALA A 385 9.58 13.50 -6.11
CA ALA A 385 10.06 13.91 -7.41
C ALA A 385 9.10 13.59 -8.56
N ARG A 386 8.29 12.52 -8.45
CA ARG A 386 7.56 11.96 -9.61
C ARG A 386 6.08 11.69 -9.39
N ALA A 387 5.65 11.43 -8.15
CA ALA A 387 4.28 10.98 -7.89
C ALA A 387 3.35 12.07 -7.34
N GLY A 388 3.85 13.31 -7.13
CA GLY A 388 3.05 14.43 -6.64
C GLY A 388 2.78 14.37 -5.13
N LEU A 389 3.60 13.63 -4.37
CA LEU A 389 3.53 13.63 -2.92
C LEU A 389 4.46 14.68 -2.32
N SER A 390 4.12 15.15 -1.12
CA SER A 390 5.01 15.93 -0.28
C SER A 390 5.11 15.33 1.11
N PHE A 391 6.32 15.41 1.68
CA PHE A 391 6.66 14.95 3.02
C PHE A 391 7.42 16.07 3.72
N ALA A 392 6.89 16.65 4.80
CA ALA A 392 7.48 17.80 5.46
C ALA A 392 7.18 17.88 6.95
N ALA A 393 8.16 18.31 7.75
CA ALA A 393 7.95 18.72 9.13
C ALA A 393 7.06 19.99 9.19
N GLU A 394 6.18 20.07 10.18
CA GLU A 394 5.24 21.19 10.42
C GLU A 394 5.42 21.80 11.81
#